data_0eac97e5e40d3520c1754a572e80aa04
#
_entry.id   0eac97e5e40d3520c1754a572e80aa04
#
_cell.length_a   1.000
_cell.length_b   1.000
_cell.length_c   1.000
_cell.angle_alpha   90.00
_cell.angle_beta   90.00
_cell.angle_gamma   90.00
#
_symmetry.space_group_name_H-M   'P 1'
#
loop_
_entity.id
_entity.type
_entity.pdbx_description
1 polymer ?
#
loop_
_entity_poly.entity_id
_entity_poly.type
_entity_poly.pdbx_seq_one_letter_code
_entity_poly.pdbx_strand_id
1 'polypeptide(L)'
;MAEYAIVADIGGTNARFSRVHLSSLVLDKVQVYPCADFATLSLALQYYREQYELAELDHVAIAIACPVTGDFVKMTNFHWEFSIEAVKAELGLAQFIVLNDFTAVTMSLPAISDAELVKVGGGERDLSKPMAVLGAGTGLGVAHLIPTAHGYIPLPGEGGHTDWTAQTDQEWFIQRYLSKHFGHVSPERLLSGPGLESLYLALAAYQQLDVPAKSAADIGKAAVDG
;
A
#
# COMPACT_ATOMS: atom_id res chain seq x y z
N MET A 1 -12.58 5.23 27.39
CA MET A 1 -11.82 5.03 26.14
C MET A 1 -12.81 4.48 25.13
N ALA A 2 -12.72 4.89 23.88
CA ALA A 2 -13.58 4.34 22.82
C ALA A 2 -13.37 2.81 22.72
N GLU A 3 -14.46 2.07 22.60
CA GLU A 3 -14.42 0.60 22.41
C GLU A 3 -14.23 0.23 20.94
N TYR A 4 -14.78 1.06 20.05
CA TYR A 4 -14.74 0.88 18.62
C TYR A 4 -14.23 2.13 17.90
N ALA A 5 -13.68 1.93 16.72
CA ALA A 5 -13.32 2.98 15.76
C ALA A 5 -13.73 2.57 14.35
N ILE A 6 -13.74 3.52 13.43
CA ILE A 6 -13.85 3.25 12.00
C ILE A 6 -12.45 3.24 11.41
N VAL A 7 -12.17 2.25 10.58
CA VAL A 7 -10.94 2.17 9.78
C VAL A 7 -11.27 2.11 8.30
N ALA A 8 -10.40 2.66 7.47
CA ALA A 8 -10.58 2.59 6.02
C ALA A 8 -9.26 2.37 5.28
N ASP A 9 -9.38 1.70 4.12
CA ASP A 9 -8.33 1.54 3.12
C ASP A 9 -8.84 2.19 1.82
N ILE A 10 -8.20 3.29 1.42
CA ILE A 10 -8.64 4.16 0.33
C ILE A 10 -7.64 4.07 -0.82
N GLY A 11 -8.01 3.31 -1.84
CA GLY A 11 -7.30 3.26 -3.11
C GLY A 11 -7.83 4.26 -4.14
N GLY A 12 -7.22 4.29 -5.32
CA GLY A 12 -7.68 5.16 -6.41
C GLY A 12 -9.02 4.76 -7.04
N THR A 13 -9.50 3.54 -6.81
CA THR A 13 -10.75 3.01 -7.38
C THR A 13 -11.80 2.72 -6.32
N ASN A 14 -11.37 2.15 -5.20
CA ASN A 14 -12.26 1.67 -4.14
C ASN A 14 -11.88 2.26 -2.80
N ALA A 15 -12.89 2.55 -2.00
CA ALA A 15 -12.82 2.89 -0.59
C ALA A 15 -13.42 1.74 0.24
N ARG A 16 -12.57 1.08 1.04
CA ARG A 16 -13.01 0.00 1.94
C ARG A 16 -13.09 0.53 3.34
N PHE A 17 -14.26 0.44 3.95
CA PHE A 17 -14.50 0.83 5.33
C PHE A 17 -14.79 -0.39 6.20
N SER A 18 -14.48 -0.29 7.48
CA SER A 18 -14.80 -1.29 8.49
C SER A 18 -14.93 -0.64 9.86
N ARG A 19 -15.72 -1.25 10.75
CA ARG A 19 -15.63 -0.99 12.19
C ARG A 19 -14.59 -1.94 12.79
N VAL A 20 -13.74 -1.43 13.67
CA VAL A 20 -12.75 -2.21 14.42
C VAL A 20 -13.02 -2.14 15.91
N HIS A 21 -12.96 -3.28 16.61
CA HIS A 21 -12.94 -3.33 18.07
C HIS A 21 -11.50 -3.11 18.56
N LEU A 22 -11.25 -2.04 19.29
CA LEU A 22 -9.89 -1.53 19.55
C LEU A 22 -9.01 -2.47 20.38
N SER A 23 -9.58 -3.30 21.27
CA SER A 23 -8.77 -4.19 22.09
C SER A 23 -8.46 -5.53 21.43
N SER A 24 -9.35 -6.05 20.58
CA SER A 24 -9.19 -7.35 19.90
C SER A 24 -8.74 -7.23 18.45
N LEU A 25 -8.78 -6.03 17.87
CA LEU A 25 -8.54 -5.73 16.46
C LEU A 25 -9.45 -6.49 15.49
N VAL A 26 -10.57 -7.04 15.98
CA VAL A 26 -11.56 -7.71 15.13
C VAL A 26 -12.31 -6.67 14.31
N LEU A 27 -12.39 -6.95 13.01
CA LEU A 27 -13.12 -6.14 12.05
C LEU A 27 -14.52 -6.69 11.80
N ASP A 28 -15.49 -5.80 11.72
CA ASP A 28 -16.85 -6.13 11.25
C ASP A 28 -17.41 -5.00 10.37
N LYS A 29 -18.61 -5.17 9.86
CA LYS A 29 -19.28 -4.20 8.98
C LYS A 29 -18.39 -3.77 7.80
N VAL A 30 -17.60 -4.72 7.27
CA VAL A 30 -16.70 -4.46 6.14
C VAL A 30 -17.51 -4.15 4.90
N GLN A 31 -17.26 -3.00 4.30
CA GLN A 31 -17.94 -2.56 3.08
C GLN A 31 -16.96 -1.90 2.11
N VAL A 32 -17.15 -2.16 0.83
CA VAL A 32 -16.35 -1.57 -0.25
C VAL A 32 -17.27 -0.77 -1.15
N TYR A 33 -16.88 0.48 -1.40
CA TYR A 33 -17.56 1.36 -2.34
C TYR A 33 -16.62 1.79 -3.45
N PRO A 34 -17.10 1.95 -4.69
CA PRO A 34 -16.35 2.67 -5.71
C PRO A 34 -16.14 4.13 -5.27
N CYS A 35 -14.91 4.63 -5.33
CA CYS A 35 -14.64 6.04 -5.01
C CYS A 35 -15.44 7.00 -5.90
N ALA A 36 -15.72 6.59 -7.14
CA ALA A 36 -16.48 7.38 -8.12
C ALA A 36 -17.94 7.66 -7.70
N ASP A 37 -18.50 6.90 -6.76
CA ASP A 37 -19.86 7.09 -6.26
C ASP A 37 -19.99 8.29 -5.32
N PHE A 38 -18.85 8.88 -4.88
CA PHE A 38 -18.82 9.99 -3.93
C PHE A 38 -17.96 11.14 -4.41
N ALA A 39 -18.48 12.35 -4.26
CA ALA A 39 -17.75 13.56 -4.64
C ALA A 39 -16.54 13.83 -3.72
N THR A 40 -16.62 13.43 -2.45
CA THR A 40 -15.56 13.64 -1.44
C THR A 40 -15.42 12.44 -0.51
N LEU A 41 -14.25 12.34 0.15
CA LEU A 41 -14.03 11.37 1.22
C LEU A 41 -15.02 11.55 2.38
N SER A 42 -15.30 12.81 2.78
CA SER A 42 -16.27 13.10 3.85
C SER A 42 -17.64 12.49 3.56
N LEU A 43 -18.14 12.62 2.33
CA LEU A 43 -19.42 12.05 1.93
C LEU A 43 -19.42 10.51 1.96
N ALA A 44 -18.32 9.88 1.52
CA ALA A 44 -18.19 8.43 1.59
C ALA A 44 -18.19 7.92 3.04
N LEU A 45 -17.44 8.57 3.93
CA LEU A 45 -17.38 8.22 5.35
C LEU A 45 -18.72 8.49 6.05
N GLN A 46 -19.36 9.61 5.75
CA GLN A 46 -20.69 9.91 6.30
C GLN A 46 -21.72 8.86 5.87
N TYR A 47 -21.75 8.50 4.58
CA TYR A 47 -22.63 7.46 4.05
C TYR A 47 -22.42 6.12 4.75
N TYR A 48 -21.16 5.70 4.96
CA TYR A 48 -20.84 4.49 5.70
C TYR A 48 -21.34 4.55 7.14
N ARG A 49 -21.13 5.68 7.86
CA ARG A 49 -21.63 5.86 9.24
C ARG A 49 -23.12 5.77 9.33
N GLU A 50 -23.85 6.36 8.38
CA GLU A 50 -25.33 6.33 8.32
C GLU A 50 -25.84 4.92 8.01
N GLN A 51 -25.25 4.23 7.03
CA GLN A 51 -25.67 2.89 6.61
C GLN A 51 -25.57 1.86 7.74
N TYR A 52 -24.59 2.01 8.62
CA TYR A 52 -24.34 1.06 9.70
C TYR A 52 -24.70 1.59 11.10
N GLU A 53 -25.38 2.72 11.17
CA GLU A 53 -25.80 3.37 12.43
C GLU A 53 -24.61 3.60 13.37
N LEU A 54 -23.49 4.19 12.85
CA LEU A 54 -22.24 4.43 13.54
C LEU A 54 -21.97 5.93 13.77
N ALA A 55 -23.02 6.75 13.81
CA ALA A 55 -22.89 8.20 13.95
C ALA A 55 -22.17 8.61 15.26
N GLU A 56 -22.26 7.78 16.29
CA GLU A 56 -21.61 7.98 17.60
C GLU A 56 -20.12 7.69 17.60
N LEU A 57 -19.57 6.97 16.58
CA LEU A 57 -18.16 6.69 16.50
C LEU A 57 -17.41 7.91 15.97
N ASP A 58 -16.59 8.50 16.82
CA ASP A 58 -15.85 9.73 16.58
C ASP A 58 -14.33 9.52 16.41
N HIS A 59 -13.88 8.26 16.41
CA HIS A 59 -12.50 7.86 16.16
C HIS A 59 -12.41 7.19 14.79
N VAL A 60 -11.61 7.77 13.89
CA VAL A 60 -11.44 7.27 12.52
C VAL A 60 -9.95 7.22 12.15
N ALA A 61 -9.51 6.13 11.53
CA ALA A 61 -8.18 6.00 10.96
C ALA A 61 -8.27 5.53 9.50
N ILE A 62 -7.54 6.19 8.60
CA ILE A 62 -7.58 5.93 7.16
C ILE A 62 -6.17 5.65 6.65
N ALA A 63 -6.01 4.54 5.95
CA ALA A 63 -4.89 4.29 5.05
C ALA A 63 -5.26 4.79 3.65
N ILE A 64 -4.40 5.60 3.03
CA ILE A 64 -4.67 6.19 1.72
C ILE A 64 -3.48 6.05 0.77
N ALA A 65 -3.76 5.71 -0.49
CA ALA A 65 -2.75 5.44 -1.51
C ALA A 65 -2.13 6.73 -2.10
N CYS A 66 -1.59 7.57 -1.22
CA CYS A 66 -0.80 8.76 -1.58
C CYS A 66 0.09 9.21 -0.40
N PRO A 67 1.12 10.02 -0.63
CA PRO A 67 1.91 10.62 0.44
C PRO A 67 1.07 11.50 1.36
N VAL A 68 1.31 11.40 2.67
CA VAL A 68 0.68 12.25 3.70
C VAL A 68 1.80 12.96 4.45
N THR A 69 2.03 14.24 4.12
CA THR A 69 3.15 15.04 4.65
C THR A 69 2.71 16.23 5.49
N GLY A 70 1.41 16.43 5.66
CA GLY A 70 0.84 17.56 6.41
C GLY A 70 -0.68 17.46 6.44
N ASP A 71 -1.34 18.58 6.73
CA ASP A 71 -2.80 18.63 6.83
C ASP A 71 -3.52 18.42 5.49
N PHE A 72 -2.95 18.91 4.39
CA PHE A 72 -3.57 18.79 3.08
C PHE A 72 -3.16 17.50 2.38
N VAL A 73 -4.15 16.68 2.05
CA VAL A 73 -3.98 15.40 1.35
C VAL A 73 -4.59 15.52 -0.05
N LYS A 74 -3.82 15.10 -1.05
CA LYS A 74 -4.26 15.01 -2.44
C LYS A 74 -3.93 13.64 -3.01
N MET A 75 -4.96 12.91 -3.44
CA MET A 75 -4.75 11.58 -4.04
C MET A 75 -4.07 11.70 -5.41
N THR A 76 -3.10 10.84 -5.65
CA THR A 76 -2.35 10.80 -6.92
C THR A 76 -3.20 10.26 -8.07
N ASN A 77 -4.03 9.25 -7.79
CA ASN A 77 -4.76 8.49 -8.81
C ASN A 77 -6.28 8.71 -8.76
N PHE A 78 -6.75 9.73 -8.02
CA PHE A 78 -8.15 10.10 -7.94
C PHE A 78 -8.30 11.58 -7.58
N HIS A 79 -9.48 12.16 -7.82
CA HIS A 79 -9.69 13.61 -7.65
C HIS A 79 -9.92 14.07 -6.21
N TRP A 80 -9.99 13.17 -5.23
CA TRP A 80 -10.20 13.57 -3.84
C TRP A 80 -8.98 14.31 -3.30
N GLU A 81 -9.27 15.47 -2.75
CA GLU A 81 -8.32 16.28 -2.01
C GLU A 81 -9.03 16.91 -0.81
N PHE A 82 -8.39 16.97 0.34
CA PHE A 82 -9.00 17.45 1.58
C PHE A 82 -7.96 17.87 2.61
N SER A 83 -8.39 18.73 3.55
CA SER A 83 -7.68 19.00 4.80
C SER A 83 -8.15 18.00 5.87
N ILE A 84 -7.21 17.38 6.57
CA ILE A 84 -7.50 16.43 7.66
C ILE A 84 -8.29 17.14 8.76
N GLU A 85 -7.87 18.34 9.17
CA GLU A 85 -8.55 19.10 10.21
C GLU A 85 -9.93 19.59 9.76
N ALA A 86 -10.11 19.92 8.49
CA ALA A 86 -11.43 20.31 7.96
C ALA A 86 -12.41 19.13 7.97
N VAL A 87 -12.02 17.95 7.52
CA VAL A 87 -12.84 16.73 7.56
C VAL A 87 -13.16 16.33 9.01
N LYS A 88 -12.17 16.42 9.90
CA LYS A 88 -12.35 16.16 11.33
C LYS A 88 -13.41 17.07 11.94
N ALA A 89 -13.34 18.36 11.65
CA ALA A 89 -14.32 19.35 12.13
C ALA A 89 -15.70 19.16 11.50
N GLU A 90 -15.78 18.95 10.18
CA GLU A 90 -17.03 18.74 9.43
C GLU A 90 -17.83 17.54 9.97
N LEU A 91 -17.16 16.42 10.27
CA LEU A 91 -17.79 15.18 10.71
C LEU A 91 -17.87 15.04 12.24
N GLY A 92 -17.40 16.03 13.00
CA GLY A 92 -17.41 16.04 14.48
C GLY A 92 -16.57 14.93 15.08
N LEU A 93 -15.41 14.60 14.49
CA LEU A 93 -14.56 13.52 14.96
C LEU A 93 -13.67 13.99 16.11
N ALA A 94 -13.58 13.20 17.17
CA ALA A 94 -12.62 13.42 18.25
C ALA A 94 -11.19 13.13 17.78
N GLN A 95 -11.02 12.07 16.95
CA GLN A 95 -9.75 11.70 16.35
C GLN A 95 -9.93 11.33 14.88
N PHE A 96 -9.09 11.91 14.02
CA PHE A 96 -9.01 11.54 12.61
C PHE A 96 -7.53 11.37 12.24
N ILE A 97 -7.13 10.14 11.96
CA ILE A 97 -5.76 9.78 11.58
C ILE A 97 -5.77 9.40 10.11
N VAL A 98 -4.90 10.03 9.34
CA VAL A 98 -4.69 9.68 7.93
C VAL A 98 -3.23 9.29 7.74
N LEU A 99 -2.99 8.08 7.21
CA LEU A 99 -1.66 7.54 6.96
C LEU A 99 -1.55 7.12 5.50
N ASN A 100 -0.34 7.19 4.96
CA ASN A 100 -0.07 6.50 3.71
C ASN A 100 -0.35 4.98 3.87
N ASP A 101 -0.83 4.32 2.81
CA ASP A 101 -1.19 2.89 2.81
C ASP A 101 -0.02 1.98 3.24
N PHE A 102 1.20 2.21 2.73
CA PHE A 102 2.38 1.46 3.14
C PHE A 102 2.80 1.73 4.59
N THR A 103 2.60 2.94 5.08
CA THR A 103 2.78 3.27 6.50
C THR A 103 1.82 2.47 7.37
N ALA A 104 0.55 2.33 6.95
CA ALA A 104 -0.44 1.54 7.67
C ALA A 104 -0.11 0.03 7.64
N VAL A 105 0.30 -0.52 6.47
CA VAL A 105 0.80 -1.90 6.36
C VAL A 105 1.98 -2.13 7.29
N THR A 106 2.93 -1.18 7.34
CA THR A 106 4.10 -1.28 8.21
C THR A 106 3.70 -1.35 9.69
N MET A 107 2.73 -0.54 10.11
CA MET A 107 2.20 -0.56 11.48
C MET A 107 1.46 -1.86 11.83
N SER A 108 0.99 -2.63 10.86
CA SER A 108 0.34 -3.92 11.10
C SER A 108 1.33 -5.06 11.40
N LEU A 109 2.62 -4.94 11.04
CA LEU A 109 3.61 -6.02 11.14
C LEU A 109 3.67 -6.69 12.52
N PRO A 110 3.62 -5.97 13.66
CA PRO A 110 3.64 -6.61 14.97
C PRO A 110 2.37 -7.37 15.32
N ALA A 111 1.24 -7.04 14.67
CA ALA A 111 -0.06 -7.63 14.92
C ALA A 111 -0.35 -8.87 14.05
N ILE A 112 0.42 -9.10 12.99
CA ILE A 112 0.25 -10.26 12.10
C ILE A 112 0.64 -11.53 12.85
N SER A 113 -0.28 -12.49 12.91
CA SER A 113 -0.05 -13.79 13.54
C SER A 113 0.83 -14.71 12.66
N ASP A 114 1.51 -15.67 13.28
CA ASP A 114 2.33 -16.63 12.53
C ASP A 114 1.52 -17.49 11.54
N ALA A 115 0.21 -17.64 11.77
CA ALA A 115 -0.69 -18.36 10.86
C ALA A 115 -0.95 -17.60 9.55
N GLU A 116 -0.71 -16.29 9.54
CA GLU A 116 -0.87 -15.40 8.37
C GLU A 116 0.45 -15.20 7.61
N LEU A 117 1.53 -15.84 8.07
CA LEU A 117 2.86 -15.69 7.50
C LEU A 117 3.33 -16.95 6.81
N VAL A 118 3.99 -16.79 5.67
CA VAL A 118 4.76 -17.84 5.01
C VAL A 118 6.24 -17.53 5.19
N LYS A 119 6.96 -18.37 5.92
CA LYS A 119 8.41 -18.18 6.15
C LYS A 119 9.19 -18.47 4.88
N VAL A 120 9.96 -17.49 4.43
CA VAL A 120 10.87 -17.60 3.28
C VAL A 120 12.30 -17.34 3.76
N GLY A 121 13.16 -18.34 3.64
CA GLY A 121 14.55 -18.28 4.12
C GLY A 121 14.73 -18.66 5.58
N GLY A 122 15.96 -18.43 6.09
CA GLY A 122 16.37 -18.76 7.45
C GLY A 122 16.14 -17.63 8.45
N GLY A 123 16.49 -17.89 9.72
CA GLY A 123 16.37 -16.89 10.79
C GLY A 123 15.04 -16.97 11.54
N GLU A 124 14.98 -16.27 12.67
CA GLU A 124 13.78 -16.17 13.51
C GLU A 124 13.33 -14.72 13.59
N ARG A 125 11.99 -14.52 13.68
CA ARG A 125 11.39 -13.20 13.82
C ARG A 125 11.79 -12.58 15.18
N ASP A 126 12.32 -11.38 15.15
CA ASP A 126 12.68 -10.62 16.34
C ASP A 126 12.01 -9.24 16.30
N LEU A 127 10.90 -9.08 17.02
CA LEU A 127 10.12 -7.84 17.09
C LEU A 127 10.85 -6.69 17.82
N SER A 128 11.98 -6.99 18.49
CA SER A 128 12.83 -5.97 19.11
C SER A 128 13.77 -5.26 18.13
N LYS A 129 13.82 -5.72 16.89
CA LYS A 129 14.67 -5.17 15.84
C LYS A 129 13.85 -4.37 14.81
N PRO A 130 14.50 -3.46 14.08
CA PRO A 130 13.86 -2.81 12.94
C PRO A 130 13.32 -3.82 11.94
N MET A 131 12.11 -3.58 11.46
CA MET A 131 11.45 -4.38 10.44
C MET A 131 11.33 -3.58 9.15
N ALA A 132 11.36 -4.27 8.01
CA ALA A 132 11.07 -3.68 6.71
C ALA A 132 9.87 -4.39 6.07
N VAL A 133 9.09 -3.65 5.32
CA VAL A 133 8.05 -4.17 4.44
C VAL A 133 8.31 -3.71 3.02
N LEU A 134 8.18 -4.65 2.08
CA LEU A 134 8.22 -4.38 0.66
C LEU A 134 6.97 -4.99 0.03
N GLY A 135 6.37 -4.28 -0.90
CA GLY A 135 5.16 -4.77 -1.57
C GLY A 135 5.11 -4.33 -3.03
N ALA A 136 5.07 -5.32 -3.91
CA ALA A 136 4.92 -5.10 -5.34
C ALA A 136 3.43 -5.06 -5.70
N GLY A 137 2.99 -3.92 -6.24
CA GLY A 137 1.65 -3.69 -6.76
C GLY A 137 1.74 -2.94 -8.07
N THR A 138 1.02 -1.83 -8.23
CA THR A 138 1.21 -0.89 -9.34
C THR A 138 2.60 -0.27 -9.31
N GLY A 139 3.15 -0.06 -8.10
CA GLY A 139 4.53 0.34 -7.83
C GLY A 139 5.23 -0.66 -6.92
N LEU A 140 6.37 -0.26 -6.34
CA LEU A 140 7.10 -1.00 -5.31
C LEU A 140 7.17 -0.15 -4.04
N GLY A 141 6.21 -0.37 -3.13
CA GLY A 141 6.23 0.28 -1.83
C GLY A 141 7.32 -0.30 -0.92
N VAL A 142 7.97 0.57 -0.16
CA VAL A 142 8.98 0.21 0.84
C VAL A 142 8.80 1.08 2.07
N ALA A 143 8.71 0.46 3.24
CA ALA A 143 8.67 1.19 4.49
C ALA A 143 9.33 0.38 5.61
N HIS A 144 9.62 1.03 6.73
CA HIS A 144 10.30 0.41 7.86
C HIS A 144 9.54 0.70 9.15
N LEU A 145 9.71 -0.17 10.14
CA LEU A 145 9.15 -0.03 11.47
C LEU A 145 10.25 -0.15 12.51
N ILE A 146 10.38 0.88 13.34
CA ILE A 146 11.41 0.95 14.38
C ILE A 146 10.75 0.70 15.73
N PRO A 147 11.12 -0.38 16.45
CA PRO A 147 10.66 -0.60 17.81
C PRO A 147 11.29 0.40 18.77
N THR A 148 10.48 0.89 19.71
CA THR A 148 10.91 1.81 20.78
C THR A 148 10.38 1.35 22.13
N ALA A 149 10.80 1.98 23.21
CA ALA A 149 10.28 1.70 24.56
C ALA A 149 8.77 2.01 24.70
N HIS A 150 8.20 2.82 23.80
CA HIS A 150 6.82 3.29 23.86
C HIS A 150 5.95 2.80 22.70
N GLY A 151 6.39 1.79 21.96
CA GLY A 151 5.71 1.25 20.80
C GLY A 151 6.57 1.30 19.55
N TYR A 152 5.97 1.56 18.39
CA TYR A 152 6.64 1.51 17.11
C TYR A 152 6.56 2.87 16.39
N ILE A 153 7.63 3.21 15.66
CA ILE A 153 7.69 4.39 14.79
C ILE A 153 7.79 3.91 13.34
N PRO A 154 6.79 4.18 12.50
CA PRO A 154 6.89 3.88 11.07
C PRO A 154 7.81 4.91 10.39
N LEU A 155 8.68 4.42 9.53
CA LEU A 155 9.50 5.24 8.65
C LEU A 155 9.07 4.97 7.21
N PRO A 156 8.25 5.84 6.61
CA PRO A 156 7.94 5.76 5.19
C PRO A 156 9.21 5.95 4.36
N GLY A 157 9.27 5.33 3.20
CA GLY A 157 10.42 5.40 2.32
C GLY A 157 10.06 5.17 0.87
N GLU A 158 10.92 5.63 -0.02
CA GLU A 158 10.81 5.47 -1.47
C GLU A 158 11.89 4.51 -2.00
N GLY A 159 12.13 3.43 -1.26
CA GLY A 159 13.16 2.44 -1.60
C GLY A 159 12.98 1.76 -2.96
N GLY A 160 11.73 1.70 -3.45
CA GLY A 160 11.43 1.21 -4.80
C GLY A 160 12.02 2.07 -5.92
N HIS A 161 12.32 3.35 -5.65
CA HIS A 161 12.86 4.32 -6.61
C HIS A 161 14.38 4.50 -6.55
N THR A 162 15.11 3.73 -5.73
CA THR A 162 16.57 3.74 -5.72
C THR A 162 17.16 3.23 -7.04
N ASP A 163 18.45 3.44 -7.28
CA ASP A 163 19.12 2.87 -8.44
C ASP A 163 19.20 1.33 -8.32
N TRP A 164 18.82 0.64 -9.39
CA TRP A 164 19.10 -0.79 -9.51
C TRP A 164 20.50 -1.02 -10.09
N THR A 165 21.31 -1.82 -9.40
CA THR A 165 22.67 -2.14 -9.83
C THR A 165 22.73 -3.54 -10.41
N ALA A 166 22.97 -3.64 -11.71
CA ALA A 166 23.20 -4.89 -12.42
C ALA A 166 24.52 -5.54 -12.00
N GLN A 167 24.53 -6.88 -11.83
CA GLN A 167 25.71 -7.65 -11.39
C GLN A 167 26.15 -8.72 -12.40
N THR A 168 25.25 -9.12 -13.30
CA THR A 168 25.49 -10.13 -14.34
C THR A 168 25.36 -9.55 -15.74
N ASP A 169 25.89 -10.22 -16.76
CA ASP A 169 25.75 -9.79 -18.16
C ASP A 169 24.29 -9.68 -18.59
N GLN A 170 23.44 -10.59 -18.12
CA GLN A 170 21.99 -10.55 -18.37
C GLN A 170 21.37 -9.30 -17.73
N GLU A 171 21.69 -9.01 -16.49
CA GLU A 171 21.18 -7.82 -15.78
C GLU A 171 21.69 -6.53 -16.42
N TRP A 172 22.96 -6.48 -16.85
CA TRP A 172 23.49 -5.36 -17.63
C TRP A 172 22.76 -5.14 -18.94
N PHE A 173 22.37 -6.22 -19.63
CA PHE A 173 21.56 -6.11 -20.84
C PHE A 173 20.18 -5.54 -20.51
N ILE A 174 19.50 -6.09 -19.49
CA ILE A 174 18.16 -5.65 -19.04
C ILE A 174 18.21 -4.16 -18.65
N GLN A 175 19.18 -3.75 -17.86
CA GLN A 175 19.34 -2.36 -17.45
C GLN A 175 19.46 -1.41 -18.65
N ARG A 176 20.30 -1.76 -19.62
CA ARG A 176 20.48 -0.98 -20.87
C ARG A 176 19.23 -0.99 -21.75
N TYR A 177 18.51 -2.10 -21.77
CA TYR A 177 17.24 -2.21 -22.51
C TYR A 177 16.18 -1.28 -21.91
N LEU A 178 15.99 -1.34 -20.60
CA LEU A 178 14.99 -0.55 -19.89
C LEU A 178 15.36 0.95 -19.82
N SER A 179 16.64 1.29 -19.72
CA SER A 179 17.08 2.69 -19.66
C SER A 179 16.76 3.49 -20.95
N LYS A 180 16.61 2.82 -22.09
CA LYS A 180 16.16 3.46 -23.33
C LYS A 180 14.72 3.98 -23.26
N HIS A 181 13.88 3.37 -22.40
CA HIS A 181 12.48 3.72 -22.23
C HIS A 181 12.23 4.62 -21.02
N PHE A 182 12.94 4.36 -19.93
CA PHE A 182 12.69 5.02 -18.65
C PHE A 182 13.77 6.03 -18.23
N GLY A 183 14.95 6.02 -18.87
CA GLY A 183 16.11 6.75 -18.41
C GLY A 183 16.69 6.13 -17.13
N HIS A 184 16.05 6.40 -15.98
CA HIS A 184 16.37 5.78 -14.70
C HIS A 184 15.70 4.41 -14.54
N VAL A 185 16.46 3.39 -14.14
CA VAL A 185 15.98 2.03 -13.89
C VAL A 185 16.07 1.75 -12.40
N SER A 186 14.92 1.75 -11.73
CA SER A 186 14.79 1.42 -10.32
C SER A 186 14.30 -0.03 -10.12
N PRO A 187 14.41 -0.60 -8.90
CA PRO A 187 13.76 -1.87 -8.56
C PRO A 187 12.28 -1.92 -8.91
N GLU A 188 11.54 -0.83 -8.77
CA GLU A 188 10.14 -0.74 -9.17
C GLU A 188 9.92 -1.03 -10.65
N ARG A 189 10.84 -0.58 -11.52
CA ARG A 189 10.79 -0.84 -12.97
C ARG A 189 10.98 -2.31 -13.36
N LEU A 190 11.28 -3.15 -12.37
CA LEU A 190 11.49 -4.60 -12.54
C LEU A 190 10.46 -5.42 -11.75
N LEU A 191 10.09 -4.97 -10.54
CA LEU A 191 9.37 -5.77 -9.55
C LEU A 191 7.90 -5.35 -9.36
N SER A 192 7.45 -4.25 -9.95
CA SER A 192 6.01 -3.89 -9.97
C SER A 192 5.26 -4.67 -11.05
N GLY A 193 3.92 -4.56 -11.09
CA GLY A 193 3.14 -5.11 -12.19
C GLY A 193 3.64 -4.66 -13.57
N PRO A 194 3.69 -3.35 -13.88
CA PRO A 194 4.30 -2.84 -15.11
C PRO A 194 5.79 -3.19 -15.26
N GLY A 195 6.51 -3.32 -14.14
CA GLY A 195 7.90 -3.76 -14.13
C GLY A 195 8.05 -5.19 -14.62
N LEU A 196 7.18 -6.10 -14.18
CA LEU A 196 7.18 -7.50 -14.62
C LEU A 196 6.94 -7.63 -16.14
N GLU A 197 6.04 -6.82 -16.72
CA GLU A 197 5.81 -6.76 -18.17
C GLU A 197 7.07 -6.29 -18.91
N SER A 198 7.71 -5.25 -18.39
CA SER A 198 8.96 -4.69 -18.95
C SER A 198 10.12 -5.68 -18.85
N LEU A 199 10.25 -6.37 -17.72
CA LEU A 199 11.26 -7.40 -17.51
C LEU A 199 11.06 -8.60 -18.44
N TYR A 200 9.81 -9.04 -18.67
CA TYR A 200 9.49 -10.12 -19.59
C TYR A 200 9.98 -9.81 -21.01
N LEU A 201 9.70 -8.60 -21.51
CA LEU A 201 10.16 -8.18 -22.84
C LEU A 201 11.68 -8.02 -22.94
N ALA A 202 12.32 -7.50 -21.87
CA ALA A 202 13.77 -7.35 -21.81
C ALA A 202 14.48 -8.71 -21.82
N LEU A 203 13.94 -9.71 -21.10
CA LEU A 203 14.47 -11.08 -21.07
C LEU A 203 14.30 -11.77 -22.43
N ALA A 204 13.13 -11.62 -23.07
CA ALA A 204 12.91 -12.15 -24.39
C ALA A 204 13.91 -11.56 -25.42
N ALA A 205 14.13 -10.25 -25.35
CA ALA A 205 15.13 -9.58 -26.20
C ALA A 205 16.56 -10.07 -25.94
N TYR A 206 16.92 -10.32 -24.68
CA TYR A 206 18.21 -10.90 -24.32
C TYR A 206 18.39 -12.30 -24.93
N GLN A 207 17.36 -13.11 -24.90
CA GLN A 207 17.33 -14.47 -25.46
C GLN A 207 17.09 -14.52 -26.98
N GLN A 208 16.94 -13.36 -27.61
CA GLN A 208 16.63 -13.23 -29.04
C GLN A 208 15.30 -13.93 -29.45
N LEU A 209 14.35 -13.94 -28.53
CA LEU A 209 13.00 -14.48 -28.74
C LEU A 209 12.05 -13.37 -29.18
N ASP A 210 11.24 -13.68 -30.19
CA ASP A 210 10.11 -12.83 -30.58
C ASP A 210 8.86 -13.32 -29.86
N VAL A 211 8.40 -12.52 -28.87
CA VAL A 211 7.26 -12.87 -28.02
C VAL A 211 6.23 -11.74 -28.02
N PRO A 212 4.93 -12.07 -27.96
CA PRO A 212 3.92 -11.05 -27.76
C PRO A 212 4.02 -10.44 -26.37
N ALA A 213 3.63 -9.17 -26.24
CA ALA A 213 3.45 -8.55 -24.93
C ALA A 213 2.39 -9.31 -24.12
N LYS A 214 2.64 -9.46 -22.82
CA LYS A 214 1.71 -10.11 -21.88
C LYS A 214 1.46 -9.19 -20.70
N SER A 215 0.26 -9.25 -20.12
CA SER A 215 -0.03 -8.57 -18.88
C SER A 215 0.73 -9.21 -17.71
N ALA A 216 0.98 -8.44 -16.65
CA ALA A 216 1.58 -8.96 -15.42
C ALA A 216 0.80 -10.16 -14.85
N ALA A 217 -0.53 -10.12 -14.93
CA ALA A 217 -1.40 -11.21 -14.50
C ALA A 217 -1.19 -12.50 -15.32
N ASP A 218 -1.08 -12.39 -16.65
CA ASP A 218 -0.84 -13.53 -17.53
C ASP A 218 0.57 -14.12 -17.34
N ILE A 219 1.58 -13.25 -17.10
CA ILE A 219 2.94 -13.68 -16.79
C ILE A 219 2.96 -14.45 -15.47
N GLY A 220 2.35 -13.90 -14.43
CA GLY A 220 2.26 -14.53 -13.12
C GLY A 220 1.51 -15.86 -13.16
N LYS A 221 0.39 -15.93 -13.87
CA LYS A 221 -0.37 -17.16 -14.06
C LYS A 221 0.46 -18.23 -14.79
N ALA A 222 1.12 -17.87 -15.88
CA ALA A 222 1.96 -18.82 -16.62
C ALA A 222 3.14 -19.35 -15.79
N ALA A 223 3.68 -18.56 -14.87
CA ALA A 223 4.75 -18.98 -13.99
C ALA A 223 4.29 -19.96 -12.88
N VAL A 224 3.01 -19.91 -12.49
CA VAL A 224 2.43 -20.80 -11.47
C VAL A 224 1.89 -22.08 -12.09
N ASP A 225 1.31 -22.01 -13.27
CA ASP A 225 0.69 -23.15 -13.95
C ASP A 225 1.74 -24.06 -14.66
N GLY A 226 3.02 -23.65 -14.77
CA GLY A 226 4.13 -24.42 -15.33
C GLY A 226 4.30 -24.23 -16.80
#